data_38d69bc70aa264ea2d91653b83b1804f
#
_entry.id   38d69bc70aa264ea2d91653b83b1804f
#
_cell.length_a   1.000
_cell.length_b   1.000
_cell.length_c   1.000
_cell.angle_alpha   90.00
_cell.angle_beta   90.00
_cell.angle_gamma   90.00
#
_symmetry.space_group_name_H-M   'P 1'
#
loop_
_entity.id
_entity.type
_entity.pdbx_description
1 polymer ?
#
loop_
_entity_poly.entity_id
_entity_poly.type
_entity_poly.pdbx_seq_one_letter_code
_entity_poly.pdbx_strand_id
1 'polypeptide(L)'
;MNEAIAERVPSLAGDTPESFEALYERTFPKVYAYVASLLRDRAAAEDVTSQAFERAYRKRRSYRAGRGSAEAWVFGIARNAALDELRRQKRRARLEGEPADTASPPLDDAAEGALRRTVVREALAGLDAVERDLVALKFMGGLTNAEIARVLGTSESNAGTKLHRTLTKLREACHERA
;
A
#
# COMPACT_ATOMS: atom_id res chain seq x y z
N MET A 1 16.32 -32.57 -31.24
CA MET A 1 17.24 -31.50 -30.87
C MET A 1 16.38 -30.26 -30.63
N ASN A 2 15.95 -30.13 -29.40
CA ASN A 2 15.09 -29.02 -28.98
C ASN A 2 15.64 -28.53 -27.65
N GLU A 3 16.70 -27.70 -27.72
CA GLU A 3 17.20 -26.98 -26.57
C GLU A 3 16.19 -25.90 -26.23
N ALA A 4 15.44 -26.17 -25.18
CA ALA A 4 14.56 -25.20 -24.57
C ALA A 4 15.40 -23.94 -24.23
N ILE A 5 15.03 -22.83 -24.82
CA ILE A 5 15.41 -21.50 -24.37
C ILE A 5 14.77 -21.35 -22.98
N ALA A 6 15.49 -21.76 -21.96
CA ALA A 6 15.17 -21.38 -20.59
C ALA A 6 15.39 -19.88 -20.51
N GLU A 7 14.32 -19.14 -20.74
CA GLU A 7 14.28 -17.69 -20.53
C GLU A 7 14.72 -17.44 -19.09
N ARG A 8 15.91 -16.90 -18.92
CA ARG A 8 16.47 -16.56 -17.61
C ARG A 8 15.57 -15.54 -16.96
N VAL A 9 14.66 -16.01 -16.12
CA VAL A 9 13.86 -15.13 -15.24
C VAL A 9 14.85 -14.22 -14.49
N PRO A 10 14.77 -12.91 -14.67
CA PRO A 10 15.77 -12.02 -14.07
C PRO A 10 15.62 -12.03 -12.56
N SER A 11 16.64 -12.52 -11.87
CA SER A 11 16.76 -12.48 -10.41
C SER A 11 16.87 -11.04 -9.92
N LEU A 12 16.32 -10.78 -8.74
CA LEU A 12 16.61 -9.55 -7.99
C LEU A 12 18.12 -9.50 -7.69
N ALA A 13 18.78 -8.38 -7.95
CA ALA A 13 20.18 -8.21 -7.63
C ALA A 13 20.36 -8.15 -6.10
N GLY A 14 20.93 -9.20 -5.53
CA GLY A 14 21.16 -9.38 -4.09
C GLY A 14 20.90 -10.83 -3.69
N ASP A 15 21.41 -11.27 -2.56
CA ASP A 15 21.39 -12.63 -2.02
C ASP A 15 20.01 -13.29 -1.80
N THR A 16 18.96 -12.82 -2.43
CA THR A 16 17.63 -13.42 -2.41
C THR A 16 17.48 -14.33 -3.62
N PRO A 17 17.30 -15.65 -3.43
CA PRO A 17 17.07 -16.61 -4.51
C PRO A 17 15.69 -16.44 -5.18
N GLU A 18 14.94 -15.43 -4.79
CA GLU A 18 13.59 -15.18 -5.27
C GLU A 18 13.58 -14.48 -6.64
N SER A 19 12.83 -15.02 -7.59
CA SER A 19 12.59 -14.37 -8.85
C SER A 19 11.67 -13.16 -8.68
N PHE A 20 11.78 -12.16 -9.58
CA PHE A 20 10.85 -11.02 -9.58
C PHE A 20 9.39 -11.46 -9.78
N GLU A 21 9.16 -12.54 -10.51
CA GLU A 21 7.85 -13.14 -10.75
C GLU A 21 7.22 -13.64 -9.43
N ALA A 22 7.97 -14.40 -8.64
CA ALA A 22 7.51 -14.87 -7.33
C ALA A 22 7.22 -13.68 -6.38
N LEU A 23 8.05 -12.65 -6.39
CA LEU A 23 7.79 -11.42 -5.65
C LEU A 23 6.50 -10.76 -6.13
N TYR A 24 6.30 -10.65 -7.46
CA TYR A 24 5.10 -10.06 -8.05
C TYR A 24 3.84 -10.81 -7.60
N GLU A 25 3.78 -12.13 -7.79
CA GLU A 25 2.61 -12.95 -7.45
C GLU A 25 2.24 -12.82 -5.96
N ARG A 26 3.23 -12.84 -5.07
CA ARG A 26 3.01 -12.74 -3.62
C ARG A 26 2.60 -11.34 -3.18
N THR A 27 3.11 -10.31 -3.85
CA THR A 27 3.05 -8.94 -3.36
C THR A 27 1.97 -8.12 -4.07
N PHE A 28 1.61 -8.45 -5.30
CA PHE A 28 0.65 -7.70 -6.12
C PHE A 28 -0.70 -7.48 -5.41
N PRO A 29 -1.37 -8.52 -4.86
CA PRO A 29 -2.67 -8.33 -4.21
C PRO A 29 -2.59 -7.38 -3.01
N LYS A 30 -1.50 -7.45 -2.24
CA LYS A 30 -1.27 -6.60 -1.07
C LYS A 30 -1.02 -5.14 -1.48
N VAL A 31 -0.19 -4.93 -2.50
CA VAL A 31 0.11 -3.58 -3.02
C VAL A 31 -1.13 -2.96 -3.65
N TYR A 32 -1.90 -3.73 -4.40
CA TYR A 32 -3.17 -3.25 -4.95
C TYR A 32 -4.14 -2.82 -3.85
N ALA A 33 -4.37 -3.67 -2.84
CA ALA A 33 -5.23 -3.33 -1.72
C ALA A 33 -4.76 -2.06 -0.99
N TYR A 34 -3.46 -1.92 -0.77
CA TYR A 34 -2.86 -0.74 -0.18
C TYR A 34 -3.09 0.51 -1.04
N VAL A 35 -2.77 0.47 -2.33
CA VAL A 35 -2.95 1.61 -3.26
C VAL A 35 -4.42 1.99 -3.39
N ALA A 36 -5.32 1.01 -3.48
CA ALA A 36 -6.76 1.23 -3.52
C ALA A 36 -7.28 1.92 -2.25
N SER A 37 -6.73 1.59 -1.09
CA SER A 37 -7.08 2.25 0.18
C SER A 37 -6.66 3.72 0.23
N LEU A 38 -5.59 4.09 -0.48
CA LEU A 38 -5.12 5.48 -0.58
C LEU A 38 -5.90 6.30 -1.61
N LEU A 39 -6.08 5.74 -2.81
CA LEU A 39 -6.66 6.48 -3.95
C LEU A 39 -8.19 6.52 -3.92
N ARG A 40 -8.83 5.51 -3.35
CA ARG A 40 -10.30 5.34 -3.32
C ARG A 40 -10.96 5.38 -4.72
N ASP A 41 -10.17 5.09 -5.73
CA ASP A 41 -10.55 4.97 -7.13
C ASP A 41 -9.95 3.67 -7.66
N ARG A 42 -10.82 2.74 -8.08
CA ARG A 42 -10.41 1.41 -8.52
C ARG A 42 -9.56 1.45 -9.78
N ALA A 43 -9.96 2.23 -10.77
CA ALA A 43 -9.24 2.33 -12.04
C ALA A 43 -7.85 2.96 -11.83
N ALA A 44 -7.77 4.05 -11.07
CA ALA A 44 -6.51 4.66 -10.69
C ALA A 44 -5.63 3.71 -9.87
N ALA A 45 -6.21 2.89 -8.99
CA ALA A 45 -5.46 1.93 -8.20
C ALA A 45 -4.86 0.81 -9.05
N GLU A 46 -5.59 0.30 -10.04
CA GLU A 46 -5.10 -0.69 -11.01
C GLU A 46 -3.92 -0.13 -11.83
N ASP A 47 -4.07 1.08 -12.35
CA ASP A 47 -3.04 1.76 -13.15
C ASP A 47 -1.78 2.04 -12.33
N VAL A 48 -1.94 2.62 -11.13
CA VAL A 48 -0.81 2.98 -10.25
C VAL A 48 -0.09 1.73 -9.75
N THR A 49 -0.81 0.66 -9.44
CA THR A 49 -0.20 -0.61 -9.03
C THR A 49 0.62 -1.20 -10.17
N SER A 50 0.09 -1.24 -11.38
CA SER A 50 0.79 -1.74 -12.57
C SER A 50 2.06 -0.91 -12.85
N GLN A 51 1.96 0.42 -12.79
CA GLN A 51 3.10 1.32 -12.94
C GLN A 51 4.16 1.12 -11.85
N ALA A 52 3.73 0.85 -10.60
CA ALA A 52 4.66 0.60 -9.51
C ALA A 52 5.48 -0.68 -9.74
N PHE A 53 4.86 -1.76 -10.18
CA PHE A 53 5.56 -3.00 -10.52
C PHE A 53 6.44 -2.88 -11.76
N GLU A 54 6.00 -2.14 -12.78
CA GLU A 54 6.86 -1.83 -13.93
C GLU A 54 8.12 -1.06 -13.50
N ARG A 55 7.97 -0.04 -12.66
CA ARG A 55 9.11 0.70 -12.09
C ARG A 55 10.00 -0.19 -11.22
N ALA A 56 9.42 -1.07 -10.42
CA ALA A 56 10.16 -2.02 -9.61
C ALA A 56 10.96 -2.99 -10.52
N TYR A 57 10.36 -3.53 -11.57
CA TYR A 57 11.05 -4.37 -12.53
C TYR A 57 12.23 -3.67 -13.19
N ARG A 58 12.04 -2.46 -13.69
CA ARG A 58 13.10 -1.65 -14.30
C ARG A 58 14.24 -1.35 -13.31
N LYS A 59 13.90 -1.12 -12.03
CA LYS A 59 14.84 -0.80 -10.96
C LYS A 59 15.33 -2.01 -10.16
N ARG A 60 14.97 -3.24 -10.53
CA ARG A 60 15.27 -4.46 -9.75
C ARG A 60 16.75 -4.64 -9.42
N ARG A 61 17.65 -4.20 -10.32
CA ARG A 61 19.09 -4.23 -10.09
C ARG A 61 19.58 -3.24 -9.03
N SER A 62 18.77 -2.25 -8.67
CA SER A 62 19.07 -1.28 -7.62
C SER A 62 18.59 -1.70 -6.23
N TYR A 63 17.80 -2.77 -6.17
CA TYR A 63 17.40 -3.34 -4.89
C TYR A 63 18.63 -3.83 -4.11
N ARG A 64 18.61 -3.62 -2.80
CA ARG A 64 19.67 -4.05 -1.88
C ARG A 64 19.03 -4.72 -0.67
N ALA A 65 19.22 -6.04 -0.51
CA ALA A 65 18.65 -6.83 0.59
C ALA A 65 19.03 -6.28 1.97
N GLY A 66 20.24 -5.74 2.14
CA GLY A 66 20.68 -5.11 3.38
C GLY A 66 19.91 -3.83 3.76
N ARG A 67 19.06 -3.29 2.87
CA ARG A 67 18.23 -2.10 3.13
C ARG A 67 16.77 -2.41 3.40
N GLY A 68 16.39 -3.68 3.53
CA GLY A 68 15.03 -4.13 3.82
C GLY A 68 14.54 -5.18 2.84
N SER A 69 13.36 -5.75 3.13
CA SER A 69 12.75 -6.75 2.26
C SER A 69 12.40 -6.20 0.88
N ALA A 70 12.34 -7.08 -0.11
CA ALA A 70 11.89 -6.73 -1.46
C ALA A 70 10.44 -6.23 -1.45
N GLU A 71 9.60 -6.77 -0.58
CA GLU A 71 8.23 -6.30 -0.36
C GLU A 71 8.21 -4.83 0.07
N ALA A 72 8.92 -4.47 1.15
CA ALA A 72 8.98 -3.10 1.64
C ALA A 72 9.52 -2.13 0.57
N TRP A 73 10.47 -2.57 -0.23
CA TRP A 73 10.99 -1.78 -1.34
C TRP A 73 9.93 -1.53 -2.43
N VAL A 74 9.13 -2.54 -2.81
CA VAL A 74 8.00 -2.38 -3.75
C VAL A 74 6.93 -1.47 -3.16
N PHE A 75 6.58 -1.63 -1.87
CA PHE A 75 5.64 -0.73 -1.18
C PHE A 75 6.12 0.74 -1.20
N GLY A 76 7.42 0.99 -1.04
CA GLY A 76 7.97 2.33 -1.16
C GLY A 76 7.75 2.94 -2.55
N ILE A 77 7.95 2.15 -3.61
CA ILE A 77 7.69 2.58 -4.99
C ILE A 77 6.20 2.85 -5.22
N ALA A 78 5.34 1.94 -4.79
CA ALA A 78 3.90 2.04 -4.93
C ALA A 78 3.32 3.25 -4.17
N ARG A 79 3.79 3.48 -2.94
CA ARG A 79 3.41 4.65 -2.13
C ARG A 79 3.74 5.95 -2.85
N ASN A 80 4.95 6.09 -3.35
CA ASN A 80 5.36 7.30 -4.07
C ASN A 80 4.48 7.52 -5.32
N ALA A 81 4.19 6.47 -6.08
CA ALA A 81 3.33 6.55 -7.25
C ALA A 81 1.88 6.95 -6.86
N ALA A 82 1.34 6.39 -5.78
CA ALA A 82 0.00 6.74 -5.27
C ALA A 82 -0.07 8.20 -4.79
N LEU A 83 0.94 8.67 -4.06
CA LEU A 83 1.00 10.07 -3.62
C LEU A 83 1.10 11.05 -4.80
N ASP A 84 1.83 10.69 -5.85
CA ASP A 84 1.92 11.49 -7.07
C ASP A 84 0.57 11.54 -7.79
N GLU A 85 -0.17 10.44 -7.82
CA GLU A 85 -1.53 10.41 -8.37
C GLU A 85 -2.51 11.26 -7.55
N LEU A 86 -2.49 11.16 -6.22
CA LEU A 86 -3.29 12.02 -5.35
C LEU A 86 -3.02 13.52 -5.58
N ARG A 87 -1.75 13.88 -5.80
CA ARG A 87 -1.39 15.27 -6.14
C ARG A 87 -1.95 15.68 -7.50
N ARG A 88 -1.96 14.76 -8.48
CA ARG A 88 -2.55 15.00 -9.82
C ARG A 88 -4.05 15.17 -9.73
N GLN A 89 -4.75 14.30 -9.01
CA GLN A 89 -6.20 14.39 -8.81
C GLN A 89 -6.60 15.70 -8.13
N LYS A 90 -5.89 16.11 -7.08
CA LYS A 90 -6.12 17.40 -6.40
C LYS A 90 -5.92 18.60 -7.33
N ARG A 91 -4.93 18.54 -8.23
CA ARG A 91 -4.73 19.62 -9.20
C ARG A 91 -5.86 19.68 -10.23
N ARG A 92 -6.33 18.53 -10.73
CA ARG A 92 -7.49 18.47 -11.65
C ARG A 92 -8.75 19.04 -10.99
N ALA A 93 -9.11 18.55 -9.81
CA ALA A 93 -10.28 19.03 -9.08
C ALA A 93 -10.26 20.55 -8.85
N ARG A 94 -9.09 21.11 -8.56
CA ARG A 94 -8.93 22.58 -8.42
C ARG A 94 -9.13 23.35 -9.73
N LEU A 95 -8.76 22.76 -10.87
CA LEU A 95 -8.94 23.38 -12.20
C LEU A 95 -10.38 23.26 -12.69
N GLU A 96 -11.07 22.19 -12.33
CA GLU A 96 -12.45 21.90 -12.75
C GLU A 96 -13.49 22.49 -11.79
N GLY A 97 -13.06 23.07 -10.65
CA GLY A 97 -13.96 23.70 -9.67
C GLY A 97 -14.79 22.70 -8.86
N GLU A 98 -14.49 21.41 -8.98
CA GLU A 98 -15.18 20.36 -8.21
C GLU A 98 -14.54 20.19 -6.82
N PRO A 99 -15.37 20.06 -5.74
CA PRO A 99 -14.85 19.63 -4.46
C PRO A 99 -14.29 18.20 -4.63
N ALA A 100 -13.08 17.96 -4.14
CA ALA A 100 -12.46 16.63 -4.14
C ALA A 100 -13.30 15.69 -3.27
N ASP A 101 -14.27 15.02 -3.87
CA ASP A 101 -15.16 14.08 -3.19
C ASP A 101 -14.39 12.80 -2.93
N THR A 102 -14.14 12.51 -1.66
CA THR A 102 -13.43 11.32 -1.19
C THR A 102 -14.44 10.20 -0.96
N ALA A 103 -15.13 9.76 -2.01
CA ALA A 103 -16.02 8.62 -1.93
C ALA A 103 -15.23 7.36 -1.54
N SER A 104 -15.68 6.70 -0.48
CA SER A 104 -15.14 5.38 -0.10
C SER A 104 -15.67 4.33 -1.05
N PRO A 105 -14.84 3.44 -1.63
CA PRO A 105 -15.34 2.32 -2.40
C PRO A 105 -16.13 1.37 -1.51
N PRO A 106 -17.23 0.76 -2.02
CA PRO A 106 -17.92 -0.30 -1.32
C PRO A 106 -16.98 -1.52 -1.21
N LEU A 107 -16.82 -2.05 -0.02
CA LEU A 107 -16.29 -3.38 0.18
C LEU A 107 -17.46 -4.35 -0.03
N ASP A 108 -17.27 -5.34 -0.92
CA ASP A 108 -18.27 -6.36 -1.26
C ASP A 108 -18.88 -7.04 -0.03
N ASP A 109 -20.19 -7.28 -0.12
CA ASP A 109 -21.06 -7.66 0.98
C ASP A 109 -21.16 -9.17 1.24
N ALA A 110 -21.05 -9.50 2.53
CA ALA A 110 -21.79 -10.59 3.13
C ALA A 110 -22.51 -10.04 4.37
N ALA A 111 -23.81 -10.27 4.47
CA ALA A 111 -24.71 -9.56 5.38
C ALA A 111 -24.39 -9.63 6.89
N GLU A 112 -23.72 -10.66 7.35
CA GLU A 112 -23.50 -10.94 8.78
C GLU A 112 -22.36 -10.12 9.43
N GLY A 113 -21.63 -9.35 8.66
CA GLY A 113 -20.57 -8.44 9.15
C GLY A 113 -20.80 -6.95 8.85
N ALA A 114 -21.96 -6.60 8.27
CA ALA A 114 -22.20 -5.26 7.75
C ALA A 114 -22.11 -4.17 8.83
N LEU A 115 -22.68 -4.40 10.02
CA LEU A 115 -22.64 -3.44 11.12
C LEU A 115 -21.19 -3.23 11.63
N ARG A 116 -20.47 -4.33 11.88
CA ARG A 116 -19.06 -4.25 12.32
C ARG A 116 -18.18 -3.57 11.28
N ARG A 117 -18.42 -3.84 9.99
CA ARG A 117 -17.69 -3.18 8.88
C ARG A 117 -18.01 -1.69 8.80
N THR A 118 -19.25 -1.30 9.06
CA THR A 118 -19.64 0.11 9.09
C THR A 118 -18.92 0.84 10.23
N VAL A 119 -18.91 0.29 11.42
CA VAL A 119 -18.19 0.87 12.58
C VAL A 119 -16.70 1.03 12.29
N VAL A 120 -16.06 -0.02 11.75
CA VAL A 120 -14.63 0.04 11.38
C VAL A 120 -14.37 1.06 10.27
N ARG A 121 -15.25 1.12 9.25
CA ARG A 121 -15.12 2.09 8.14
C ARG A 121 -15.21 3.53 8.65
N GLU A 122 -16.15 3.80 9.52
CA GLU A 122 -16.31 5.13 10.13
C GLU A 122 -15.13 5.48 11.04
N ALA A 123 -14.64 4.53 11.83
CA ALA A 123 -13.43 4.74 12.64
C ALA A 123 -12.21 5.05 11.76
N LEU A 124 -12.03 4.32 10.65
CA LEU A 124 -10.96 4.58 9.68
C LEU A 124 -11.13 5.93 8.96
N ALA A 125 -12.37 6.37 8.72
CA ALA A 125 -12.64 7.70 8.14
C ALA A 125 -12.18 8.85 9.06
N GLY A 126 -12.18 8.64 10.37
CA GLY A 126 -11.69 9.59 11.37
C GLY A 126 -10.16 9.70 11.48
N LEU A 127 -9.41 8.88 10.75
CA LEU A 127 -7.94 8.94 10.72
C LEU A 127 -7.47 10.02 9.75
N ASP A 128 -6.35 10.67 10.09
CA ASP A 128 -5.64 11.51 9.13
C ASP A 128 -4.92 10.68 8.04
N ALA A 129 -4.36 11.35 7.03
CA ALA A 129 -3.72 10.68 5.89
C ALA A 129 -2.50 9.85 6.33
N VAL A 130 -1.73 10.30 7.32
CA VAL A 130 -0.54 9.59 7.81
C VAL A 130 -0.95 8.39 8.67
N GLU A 131 -1.96 8.55 9.51
CA GLU A 131 -2.53 7.48 10.32
C GLU A 131 -3.10 6.35 9.43
N ARG A 132 -3.85 6.72 8.38
CA ARG A 132 -4.37 5.75 7.39
C ARG A 132 -3.26 5.01 6.67
N ASP A 133 -2.21 5.71 6.26
CA ASP A 133 -1.05 5.14 5.57
C ASP A 133 -0.33 4.12 6.47
N LEU A 134 -0.10 4.45 7.75
CA LEU A 134 0.48 3.54 8.74
C LEU A 134 -0.34 2.24 8.91
N VAL A 135 -1.66 2.38 9.08
CA VAL A 135 -2.57 1.24 9.24
C VAL A 135 -2.58 0.38 7.97
N ALA A 136 -2.65 0.99 6.80
CA ALA A 136 -2.66 0.28 5.53
C ALA A 136 -1.34 -0.49 5.29
N LEU A 137 -0.17 0.11 5.55
CA LEU A 137 1.12 -0.57 5.46
C LEU A 137 1.22 -1.74 6.45
N LYS A 138 0.68 -1.58 7.66
CA LYS A 138 0.70 -2.63 8.68
C LYS A 138 -0.21 -3.80 8.34
N PHE A 139 -1.45 -3.56 7.99
CA PHE A 139 -2.48 -4.61 7.87
C PHE A 139 -2.66 -5.12 6.43
N MET A 140 -2.57 -4.28 5.42
CA MET A 140 -2.62 -4.71 4.01
C MET A 140 -1.25 -5.16 3.53
N GLY A 141 -0.19 -4.41 3.89
CA GLY A 141 1.18 -4.74 3.52
C GLY A 141 1.80 -5.86 4.34
N GLY A 142 1.35 -6.05 5.58
CA GLY A 142 1.98 -7.00 6.51
C GLY A 142 3.38 -6.58 6.94
N LEU A 143 3.73 -5.29 6.80
CA LEU A 143 5.09 -4.81 7.05
C LEU A 143 5.41 -4.72 8.55
N THR A 144 6.67 -4.95 8.88
CA THR A 144 7.23 -4.70 10.21
C THR A 144 7.36 -3.19 10.47
N ASN A 145 7.49 -2.79 11.75
CA ASN A 145 7.68 -1.38 12.09
C ASN A 145 8.95 -0.79 11.45
N ALA A 146 10.03 -1.58 11.35
CA ALA A 146 11.26 -1.19 10.69
C ALA A 146 11.06 -0.94 9.18
N GLU A 147 10.27 -1.79 8.52
CA GLU A 147 9.94 -1.64 7.10
C GLU A 147 9.02 -0.44 6.85
N ILE A 148 7.99 -0.28 7.68
CA ILE A 148 7.10 0.90 7.65
C ILE A 148 7.92 2.18 7.81
N ALA A 149 8.84 2.21 8.77
CA ALA A 149 9.72 3.36 8.99
C ALA A 149 10.52 3.72 7.74
N ARG A 150 11.06 2.72 7.03
CA ARG A 150 11.78 2.92 5.77
C ARG A 150 10.88 3.44 4.65
N VAL A 151 9.68 2.87 4.49
CA VAL A 151 8.70 3.30 3.49
C VAL A 151 8.27 4.74 3.72
N LEU A 152 8.11 5.15 4.99
CA LEU A 152 7.68 6.50 5.39
C LEU A 152 8.84 7.50 5.52
N GLY A 153 10.10 7.04 5.48
CA GLY A 153 11.27 7.90 5.69
C GLY A 153 11.37 8.44 7.14
N THR A 154 11.06 7.62 8.13
CA THR A 154 11.09 7.97 9.54
C THR A 154 11.89 6.94 10.38
N SER A 155 12.03 7.15 11.69
CA SER A 155 12.63 6.16 12.57
C SER A 155 11.65 5.06 12.95
N GLU A 156 12.15 3.86 13.26
CA GLU A 156 11.34 2.72 13.70
C GLU A 156 10.56 3.05 14.99
N SER A 157 11.21 3.71 15.94
CA SER A 157 10.57 4.16 17.18
C SER A 157 9.41 5.12 16.91
N ASN A 158 9.58 6.08 15.98
CA ASN A 158 8.52 7.01 15.62
C ASN A 158 7.36 6.29 14.89
N ALA A 159 7.66 5.38 13.96
CA ALA A 159 6.65 4.57 13.28
C ALA A 159 5.85 3.72 14.29
N GLY A 160 6.54 3.04 15.21
CA GLY A 160 5.93 2.21 16.25
C GLY A 160 5.04 3.02 17.19
N THR A 161 5.53 4.17 17.67
CA THR A 161 4.76 5.05 18.56
C THR A 161 3.51 5.60 17.89
N LYS A 162 3.64 6.08 16.65
CA LYS A 162 2.49 6.58 15.89
C LYS A 162 1.48 5.47 15.60
N LEU A 163 1.95 4.28 15.18
CA LEU A 163 1.07 3.15 14.93
C LEU A 163 0.30 2.74 16.20
N HIS A 164 0.98 2.67 17.34
CA HIS A 164 0.34 2.36 18.62
C HIS A 164 -0.76 3.37 18.97
N ARG A 165 -0.49 4.67 18.87
CA ARG A 165 -1.48 5.73 19.11
C ARG A 165 -2.67 5.65 18.14
N THR A 166 -2.40 5.40 16.87
CA THR A 166 -3.44 5.24 15.85
C THR A 166 -4.33 4.04 16.14
N LEU A 167 -3.76 2.91 16.55
CA LEU A 167 -4.53 1.71 16.92
C LEU A 167 -5.35 1.91 18.19
N THR A 168 -4.85 2.66 19.17
CA THR A 168 -5.61 3.04 20.36
C THR A 168 -6.82 3.90 19.98
N LYS A 169 -6.60 4.94 19.17
CA LYS A 169 -7.67 5.80 18.64
C LYS A 169 -8.74 5.00 17.88
N LEU A 170 -8.33 4.05 17.02
CA LEU A 170 -9.26 3.17 16.31
C LEU A 170 -10.08 2.28 17.26
N ARG A 171 -9.43 1.72 18.27
CA ARG A 171 -10.11 0.88 19.27
C ARG A 171 -11.16 1.67 20.03
N GLU A 172 -10.80 2.86 20.50
CA GLU A 172 -11.73 3.76 21.19
C GLU A 172 -12.92 4.12 20.30
N ALA A 173 -12.67 4.55 19.07
CA ALA A 173 -13.72 4.88 18.10
C ALA A 173 -14.65 3.70 17.76
N CYS A 174 -14.13 2.47 17.78
CA CYS A 174 -14.96 1.26 17.58
C CYS A 174 -15.78 0.92 18.84
N HIS A 175 -15.26 1.16 20.05
CA HIS A 175 -15.97 0.91 21.29
C HIS A 175 -17.11 1.91 21.55
N GLU A 176 -16.92 3.17 21.19
CA GLU A 176 -17.96 4.20 21.34
C GLU A 176 -19.18 4.00 20.42
N ARG A 177 -19.03 3.17 19.40
CA ARG A 177 -20.04 2.93 18.34
C ARG A 177 -20.62 1.51 18.34
N ALA A 178 -20.11 0.63 19.21
CA ALA A 178 -20.57 -0.75 19.36
C ALA A 178 -21.69 -0.84 20.39
#